data_86c42a57c7d4e73adb7ae01dcef3f75f
#
_entry.id   86c42a57c7d4e73adb7ae01dcef3f75f
#
_cell.length_a   1.000
_cell.length_b   1.000
_cell.length_c   1.000
_cell.angle_alpha   90.00
_cell.angle_beta   90.00
_cell.angle_gamma   90.00
#
_symmetry.space_group_name_H-M   'P 1'
#
loop_
_entity.id
_entity.type
_entity.pdbx_description
1 polymer ?
#
loop_
_entity_poly.entity_id
_entity_poly.type
_entity_poly.pdbx_seq_one_letter_code
_entity_poly.pdbx_strand_id
1 'polypeptide(L)'
;MATTLERPPVPPVTGWVYRTCGVTGLKLHRPAEQLMKANAVAATVALLIGGVSAILILLTRWQAVHLLDPVMFYRVLTAHGITMLIFFIIFFEMAVLYFAAGPLLNSRIAAPKLGWFNFGLMSVGAVLVEVMIWTGKADVLMTSYIPLRADPLYYLGIIFFAVGALLVCFQFFATLVIAKREQTYRGSLPLVTFGAVTAAIIAVITLLHGAATYIPAFLWSVGLISMDPQIYRMLWWALGHSSQQINVAAMVSIWYLLGALTVGAVVLNEKLSRTAFVLYILFISMASAHHLLVDPGFSSAWKVVNTSYFMYMAVLASMLHGFTVPAGVEIGQRLRGYSQGLFGWVKRAPWGDPGFSSLVLSVVVFGFVGGITGVTIGTEQINIVVHNTFRVPGHFHATVVSGTAMAFMGLTYYLIPLIFQKKVAFWRLAQIQPYLFAGGMLVFSIFMSFAGGFGVPRRHWDITFSNAPFEQAFHPAVDALLGIMALGGLVAALGGGIYILVTVWSVFFGQRFTEAERLAGVSGIPQGLVRPPRATTLADEDTLPTGRLGHAPGTMVLVLVFLLAFAVYYFANWKLLSFVWKIG
;
A
#
# COMPACT_ATOMS: atom_id res chain seq x y z
N MET A 1 -24.90 7.72 -44.44
CA MET A 1 -24.76 6.25 -44.39
C MET A 1 -23.28 5.94 -44.10
N ALA A 2 -22.95 5.65 -42.86
CA ALA A 2 -21.61 5.22 -42.48
C ALA A 2 -21.61 3.69 -42.55
N THR A 3 -20.91 3.13 -43.50
CA THR A 3 -20.67 1.70 -43.65
C THR A 3 -19.90 1.22 -42.41
N THR A 4 -20.55 0.46 -41.55
CA THR A 4 -19.92 -0.33 -40.50
C THR A 4 -19.02 -1.36 -41.17
N LEU A 5 -17.72 -1.10 -41.21
CA LEU A 5 -16.72 -2.11 -41.53
C LEU A 5 -16.81 -3.21 -40.48
N GLU A 6 -17.46 -4.31 -40.81
CA GLU A 6 -17.38 -5.55 -40.04
C GLU A 6 -15.91 -5.97 -40.00
N ARG A 7 -15.29 -5.86 -38.84
CA ARG A 7 -13.93 -6.38 -38.64
C ARG A 7 -14.00 -7.91 -38.64
N PRO A 8 -13.06 -8.59 -39.33
CA PRO A 8 -13.00 -10.04 -39.32
C PRO A 8 -12.94 -10.56 -37.87
N PRO A 9 -13.63 -11.65 -37.57
CA PRO A 9 -13.58 -12.26 -36.22
C PRO A 9 -12.13 -12.59 -35.87
N VAL A 10 -11.71 -12.12 -34.69
CA VAL A 10 -10.39 -12.46 -34.15
C VAL A 10 -10.31 -14.00 -34.04
N PRO A 11 -9.31 -14.66 -34.66
CA PRO A 11 -9.21 -16.10 -34.63
C PRO A 11 -9.18 -16.59 -33.17
N PRO A 12 -9.86 -17.69 -32.84
CA PRO A 12 -9.88 -18.22 -31.49
C PRO A 12 -8.44 -18.54 -31.06
N VAL A 13 -7.95 -17.83 -30.03
CA VAL A 13 -6.64 -18.10 -29.44
C VAL A 13 -6.64 -19.54 -28.94
N THR A 14 -5.74 -20.35 -29.46
CA THR A 14 -5.66 -21.79 -29.20
C THR A 14 -5.68 -22.10 -27.70
N GLY A 15 -6.50 -23.06 -27.26
CA GLY A 15 -6.93 -23.31 -25.88
C GLY A 15 -5.85 -23.63 -24.83
N TRP A 16 -4.57 -23.73 -25.20
CA TRP A 16 -3.46 -23.96 -24.26
C TRP A 16 -2.89 -22.68 -23.64
N VAL A 17 -3.19 -21.50 -24.20
CA VAL A 17 -2.70 -20.19 -23.71
C VAL A 17 -3.56 -19.66 -22.55
N TYR A 18 -4.80 -20.13 -22.45
CA TYR A 18 -5.71 -19.78 -21.37
C TYR A 18 -6.06 -21.00 -20.50
N ARG A 19 -6.31 -20.71 -19.24
CA ARG A 19 -6.89 -21.65 -18.27
C ARG A 19 -8.18 -21.04 -17.72
N THR A 20 -9.24 -21.83 -17.68
CA THR A 20 -10.44 -21.43 -16.94
C THR A 20 -10.24 -21.79 -15.47
N CYS A 21 -10.45 -20.83 -14.57
CA CYS A 21 -10.42 -21.08 -13.14
C CYS A 21 -11.66 -21.88 -12.75
N GLY A 22 -11.48 -23.08 -12.22
CA GLY A 22 -12.59 -23.93 -11.74
C GLY A 22 -13.37 -23.32 -10.57
N VAL A 23 -12.82 -22.28 -9.90
CA VAL A 23 -13.47 -21.60 -8.78
C VAL A 23 -14.35 -20.44 -9.26
N THR A 24 -13.80 -19.57 -10.12
CA THR A 24 -14.45 -18.32 -10.52
C THR A 24 -15.03 -18.31 -11.92
N GLY A 25 -14.69 -19.31 -12.74
CA GLY A 25 -15.00 -19.31 -14.17
C GLY A 25 -14.20 -18.31 -15.01
N LEU A 26 -13.31 -17.51 -14.38
CA LEU A 26 -12.48 -16.54 -15.07
C LEU A 26 -11.48 -17.21 -16.01
N LYS A 27 -11.31 -16.66 -17.21
CA LYS A 27 -10.26 -17.04 -18.14
C LYS A 27 -8.94 -16.39 -17.75
N LEU A 28 -7.97 -17.17 -17.35
CA LEU A 28 -6.65 -16.73 -16.96
C LEU A 28 -5.65 -16.97 -18.09
N HIS A 29 -5.06 -15.90 -18.58
CA HIS A 29 -3.94 -15.99 -19.52
C HIS A 29 -2.72 -16.54 -18.80
N ARG A 30 -2.22 -17.71 -19.20
CA ARG A 30 -1.15 -18.42 -18.48
C ARG A 30 0.13 -17.59 -18.28
N PRO A 31 0.63 -16.83 -19.27
CA PRO A 31 1.77 -15.95 -19.03
C PRO A 31 1.51 -14.87 -17.96
N ALA A 32 0.30 -14.29 -17.92
CA ALA A 32 -0.08 -13.36 -16.85
C ALA A 32 -0.08 -14.05 -15.49
N GLU A 33 -0.66 -15.25 -15.41
CA GLU A 33 -0.68 -16.05 -14.19
C GLU A 33 0.73 -16.36 -13.66
N GLN A 34 1.66 -16.70 -14.55
CA GLN A 34 3.04 -16.99 -14.17
C GLN A 34 3.77 -15.74 -13.65
N LEU A 35 3.58 -14.59 -14.30
CA LEU A 35 4.15 -13.32 -13.85
C LEU A 35 3.55 -12.84 -12.52
N MET A 36 2.24 -13.02 -12.31
CA MET A 36 1.62 -12.78 -11.01
C MET A 36 2.25 -13.64 -9.91
N LYS A 37 2.44 -14.94 -10.18
CA LYS A 37 3.10 -15.87 -9.24
C LYS A 37 4.52 -15.43 -8.92
N ALA A 38 5.33 -15.11 -9.93
CA ALA A 38 6.73 -14.69 -9.76
C ALA A 38 6.83 -13.43 -8.90
N ASN A 39 6.04 -12.40 -9.22
CA ASN A 39 6.02 -11.15 -8.46
C ASN A 39 5.49 -11.35 -7.02
N ALA A 40 4.45 -12.16 -6.82
CA ALA A 40 3.92 -12.46 -5.48
C ALA A 40 4.94 -13.23 -4.61
N VAL A 41 5.71 -14.15 -5.20
CA VAL A 41 6.79 -14.86 -4.50
C VAL A 41 7.91 -13.90 -4.13
N ALA A 42 8.37 -13.05 -5.07
CA ALA A 42 9.40 -12.05 -4.81
C ALA A 42 8.95 -11.07 -3.70
N ALA A 43 7.70 -10.61 -3.74
CA ALA A 43 7.13 -9.79 -2.68
C ALA A 43 7.14 -10.50 -1.31
N THR A 44 6.79 -11.79 -1.26
CA THR A 44 6.78 -12.56 0.00
C THR A 44 8.19 -12.75 0.55
N VAL A 45 9.19 -12.97 -0.30
CA VAL A 45 10.61 -13.03 0.10
C VAL A 45 11.08 -11.70 0.66
N ALA A 46 10.76 -10.59 -0.02
CA ALA A 46 11.06 -9.25 0.47
C ALA A 46 10.37 -8.96 1.82
N LEU A 47 9.10 -9.35 1.98
CA LEU A 47 8.38 -9.22 3.25
C LEU A 47 9.07 -9.99 4.40
N LEU A 48 9.60 -11.18 4.12
CA LEU A 48 10.34 -11.96 5.12
C LEU A 48 11.63 -11.23 5.55
N ILE A 49 12.44 -10.80 4.58
CA ILE A 49 13.72 -10.10 4.86
C ILE A 49 13.46 -8.79 5.62
N GLY A 50 12.54 -7.97 5.11
CA GLY A 50 12.18 -6.70 5.72
C GLY A 50 11.49 -6.85 7.07
N GLY A 51 10.70 -7.92 7.27
CA GLY A 51 10.03 -8.24 8.52
C GLY A 51 11.01 -8.67 9.62
N VAL A 52 11.99 -9.50 9.30
CA VAL A 52 13.09 -9.84 10.25
C VAL A 52 13.87 -8.59 10.61
N SER A 53 14.22 -7.77 9.64
CA SER A 53 14.89 -6.48 9.87
C SER A 53 14.07 -5.56 10.77
N ALA A 54 12.73 -5.53 10.61
CA ALA A 54 11.83 -4.77 11.48
C ALA A 54 11.92 -5.19 12.95
N ILE A 55 11.94 -6.50 13.22
CA ILE A 55 12.07 -7.04 14.58
C ILE A 55 13.40 -6.60 15.21
N LEU A 56 14.50 -6.69 14.47
CA LEU A 56 15.82 -6.28 14.95
C LEU A 56 15.88 -4.79 15.29
N ILE A 57 15.31 -3.93 14.45
CA ILE A 57 15.20 -2.50 14.71
C ILE A 57 14.32 -2.23 15.93
N LEU A 58 13.17 -2.90 16.00
CA LEU A 58 12.22 -2.76 17.10
C LEU A 58 12.88 -3.06 18.46
N LEU A 59 13.58 -4.19 18.55
CA LEU A 59 14.31 -4.60 19.76
C LEU A 59 15.47 -3.66 20.11
N THR A 60 16.09 -3.04 19.10
CA THR A 60 17.13 -2.02 19.31
C THR A 60 16.53 -0.71 19.83
N ARG A 61 15.37 -0.32 19.30
CA ARG A 61 14.68 0.91 19.73
C ARG A 61 13.95 0.78 21.05
N TRP A 62 13.74 -0.43 21.54
CA TRP A 62 13.29 -0.69 22.88
C TRP A 62 14.47 -0.55 23.84
N GLN A 63 14.52 0.53 24.59
CA GLN A 63 15.69 0.90 25.41
C GLN A 63 16.08 -0.19 26.44
N ALA A 64 15.10 -0.96 26.95
CA ALA A 64 15.38 -2.07 27.86
C ALA A 64 16.12 -3.25 27.19
N VAL A 65 16.13 -3.35 25.86
CA VAL A 65 16.78 -4.44 25.10
C VAL A 65 18.02 -3.94 24.36
N HIS A 66 17.89 -2.85 23.60
CA HIS A 66 18.95 -2.14 22.84
C HIS A 66 19.91 -3.11 22.12
N LEU A 67 19.35 -3.95 21.24
CA LEU A 67 19.95 -5.20 20.74
C LEU A 67 21.19 -5.02 19.87
N LEU A 68 21.14 -4.10 18.89
CA LEU A 68 22.17 -3.96 17.86
C LEU A 68 23.19 -2.86 18.21
N ASP A 69 24.42 -3.04 17.80
CA ASP A 69 25.40 -1.95 17.76
C ASP A 69 25.07 -0.91 16.68
N PRO A 70 25.67 0.28 16.69
CA PRO A 70 25.34 1.36 15.76
C PRO A 70 25.50 0.98 14.29
N VAL A 71 26.56 0.25 13.93
CA VAL A 71 26.86 -0.11 12.54
C VAL A 71 25.78 -1.06 12.01
N MET A 72 25.49 -2.11 12.76
CA MET A 72 24.43 -3.07 12.40
C MET A 72 23.05 -2.41 12.42
N PHE A 73 22.78 -1.50 13.34
CA PHE A 73 21.50 -0.78 13.36
C PHE A 73 21.26 0.00 12.05
N TYR A 74 22.23 0.80 11.58
CA TYR A 74 22.06 1.58 10.35
C TYR A 74 21.98 0.70 9.11
N ARG A 75 22.70 -0.41 9.08
CA ARG A 75 22.62 -1.43 8.03
C ARG A 75 21.21 -2.04 7.96
N VAL A 76 20.73 -2.55 9.09
CA VAL A 76 19.41 -3.18 9.20
C VAL A 76 18.29 -2.16 8.95
N LEU A 77 18.46 -0.90 9.38
CA LEU A 77 17.49 0.16 9.10
C LEU A 77 17.43 0.50 7.59
N THR A 78 18.56 0.46 6.90
CA THR A 78 18.60 0.61 5.44
C THR A 78 17.91 -0.56 4.75
N ALA A 79 18.24 -1.80 5.14
CA ALA A 79 17.61 -3.01 4.62
C ALA A 79 16.10 -2.98 4.82
N HIS A 80 15.64 -2.72 6.06
CA HIS A 80 14.20 -2.65 6.35
C HIS A 80 13.48 -1.63 5.46
N GLY A 81 14.01 -0.41 5.37
CA GLY A 81 13.36 0.67 4.64
C GLY A 81 13.24 0.39 3.13
N ILE A 82 14.32 -0.07 2.49
CA ILE A 82 14.33 -0.39 1.06
C ILE A 82 13.49 -1.63 0.77
N THR A 83 13.68 -2.70 1.53
CA THR A 83 13.02 -3.98 1.26
C THR A 83 11.50 -3.87 1.45
N MET A 84 11.05 -3.16 2.50
CA MET A 84 9.62 -3.05 2.78
C MET A 84 8.91 -2.03 1.90
N LEU A 85 9.47 -0.82 1.73
CA LEU A 85 8.79 0.26 1.02
C LEU A 85 8.97 0.19 -0.51
N ILE A 86 10.04 -0.46 -0.99
CA ILE A 86 10.32 -0.54 -2.42
C ILE A 86 10.08 -1.96 -2.92
N PHE A 87 10.82 -2.97 -2.42
CA PHE A 87 10.77 -4.30 -3.04
C PHE A 87 9.47 -5.03 -2.75
N PHE A 88 9.07 -5.17 -1.47
CA PHE A 88 7.84 -5.87 -1.11
C PHE A 88 6.63 -5.27 -1.80
N ILE A 89 6.44 -3.95 -1.63
CA ILE A 89 5.23 -3.29 -2.12
C ILE A 89 5.18 -3.30 -3.64
N ILE A 90 6.26 -2.88 -4.31
CA ILE A 90 6.24 -2.75 -5.77
C ILE A 90 6.13 -4.12 -6.45
N PHE A 91 6.83 -5.17 -5.99
CA PHE A 91 6.61 -6.50 -6.54
C PHE A 91 5.14 -6.95 -6.39
N PHE A 92 4.50 -6.66 -5.25
CA PHE A 92 3.10 -7.00 -5.08
C PHE A 92 2.20 -6.15 -6.01
N GLU A 93 2.47 -4.86 -6.15
CA GLU A 93 1.76 -3.98 -7.08
C GLU A 93 1.88 -4.44 -8.53
N MET A 94 3.04 -4.94 -8.96
CA MET A 94 3.19 -5.53 -10.29
C MET A 94 2.29 -6.75 -10.47
N ALA A 95 2.15 -7.60 -9.46
CA ALA A 95 1.19 -8.71 -9.49
C ALA A 95 -0.25 -8.19 -9.61
N VAL A 96 -0.60 -7.11 -8.91
CA VAL A 96 -1.92 -6.47 -8.98
C VAL A 96 -2.18 -5.86 -10.37
N LEU A 97 -1.19 -5.23 -10.99
CA LEU A 97 -1.32 -4.69 -12.35
C LEU A 97 -1.60 -5.81 -13.37
N TYR A 98 -0.86 -6.92 -13.31
CA TYR A 98 -1.14 -8.09 -14.17
C TYR A 98 -2.53 -8.67 -13.90
N PHE A 99 -2.99 -8.70 -12.65
CA PHE A 99 -4.33 -9.14 -12.30
C PHE A 99 -5.43 -8.21 -12.84
N ALA A 100 -5.25 -6.90 -12.68
CA ALA A 100 -6.22 -5.90 -13.08
C ALA A 100 -6.39 -5.77 -14.60
N ALA A 101 -5.32 -5.99 -15.37
CA ALA A 101 -5.37 -5.93 -16.84
C ALA A 101 -5.69 -7.28 -17.50
N GLY A 102 -5.26 -8.37 -16.93
CA GLY A 102 -5.49 -9.72 -17.48
C GLY A 102 -6.81 -10.33 -17.01
N PRO A 103 -6.86 -10.96 -15.83
CA PRO A 103 -8.05 -11.65 -15.33
C PRO A 103 -9.31 -10.78 -15.23
N LEU A 104 -9.22 -9.57 -14.70
CA LEU A 104 -10.41 -8.70 -14.55
C LEU A 104 -10.98 -8.20 -15.88
N LEU A 105 -10.17 -8.17 -16.94
CA LEU A 105 -10.60 -7.78 -18.29
C LEU A 105 -10.77 -8.98 -19.22
N ASN A 106 -10.59 -10.21 -18.75
CA ASN A 106 -10.54 -11.43 -19.57
C ASN A 106 -9.57 -11.30 -20.78
N SER A 107 -8.47 -10.57 -20.59
CA SER A 107 -7.52 -10.23 -21.66
C SER A 107 -6.23 -11.02 -21.54
N ARG A 108 -5.57 -11.20 -22.68
CA ARG A 108 -4.16 -11.58 -22.71
C ARG A 108 -3.29 -10.36 -22.39
N ILE A 109 -2.14 -10.58 -21.74
CA ILE A 109 -1.19 -9.50 -21.52
C ILE A 109 -0.38 -9.20 -22.79
N ALA A 110 0.02 -7.94 -22.95
CA ALA A 110 0.94 -7.51 -24.00
C ALA A 110 2.33 -8.13 -23.77
N ALA A 111 3.00 -8.51 -24.84
CA ALA A 111 4.40 -8.92 -24.87
C ALA A 111 4.87 -9.74 -23.64
N PRO A 112 4.43 -10.99 -23.43
CA PRO A 112 4.77 -11.77 -22.24
C PRO A 112 6.27 -11.93 -22.00
N LYS A 113 7.08 -12.02 -23.07
CA LYS A 113 8.55 -12.10 -22.95
C LYS A 113 9.14 -10.84 -22.32
N LEU A 114 8.60 -9.66 -22.64
CA LEU A 114 8.98 -8.40 -21.99
C LEU A 114 8.63 -8.43 -20.50
N GLY A 115 7.50 -9.02 -20.11
CA GLY A 115 7.14 -9.18 -18.71
C GLY A 115 8.18 -9.98 -17.91
N TRP A 116 8.73 -11.05 -18.47
CA TRP A 116 9.82 -11.79 -17.85
C TRP A 116 11.14 -11.03 -17.82
N PHE A 117 11.46 -10.28 -18.86
CA PHE A 117 12.62 -9.39 -18.86
C PHE A 117 12.50 -8.32 -17.76
N ASN A 118 11.33 -7.70 -17.61
CA ASN A 118 11.06 -6.70 -16.59
C ASN A 118 11.21 -7.28 -15.18
N PHE A 119 10.62 -8.46 -14.94
CA PHE A 119 10.77 -9.19 -13.68
C PHE A 119 12.23 -9.54 -13.38
N GLY A 120 12.97 -10.01 -14.39
CA GLY A 120 14.40 -10.29 -14.26
C GLY A 120 15.21 -9.06 -13.89
N LEU A 121 14.94 -7.92 -14.55
CA LEU A 121 15.63 -6.66 -14.28
C LEU A 121 15.35 -6.14 -12.86
N MET A 122 14.08 -6.19 -12.42
CA MET A 122 13.70 -5.86 -11.05
C MET A 122 14.39 -6.78 -10.03
N SER A 123 14.41 -8.08 -10.30
CA SER A 123 15.03 -9.07 -9.39
C SER A 123 16.53 -8.88 -9.27
N VAL A 124 17.22 -8.66 -10.38
CA VAL A 124 18.67 -8.35 -10.38
C VAL A 124 18.92 -7.06 -9.61
N GLY A 125 18.12 -6.02 -9.85
CA GLY A 125 18.23 -4.75 -9.14
C GLY A 125 18.06 -4.92 -7.63
N ALA A 126 17.04 -5.64 -7.19
CA ALA A 126 16.79 -5.90 -5.78
C ALA A 126 17.95 -6.69 -5.12
N VAL A 127 18.45 -7.74 -5.79
CA VAL A 127 19.57 -8.54 -5.27
C VAL A 127 20.86 -7.70 -5.16
N LEU A 128 21.17 -6.86 -6.15
CA LEU A 128 22.32 -5.96 -6.08
C LEU A 128 22.24 -5.03 -4.87
N VAL A 129 21.10 -4.41 -4.65
CA VAL A 129 20.89 -3.51 -3.51
C VAL A 129 21.06 -4.26 -2.19
N GLU A 130 20.41 -5.41 -2.02
CA GLU A 130 20.52 -6.23 -0.81
C GLU A 130 21.97 -6.67 -0.55
N VAL A 131 22.68 -7.11 -1.58
CA VAL A 131 24.10 -7.51 -1.45
C VAL A 131 24.95 -6.32 -0.98
N MET A 132 24.75 -5.12 -1.54
CA MET A 132 25.51 -3.94 -1.12
C MET A 132 25.19 -3.55 0.33
N ILE A 133 23.95 -3.65 0.76
CA ILE A 133 23.57 -3.38 2.14
C ILE A 133 24.19 -4.40 3.09
N TRP A 134 23.97 -5.70 2.87
CA TRP A 134 24.43 -6.73 3.79
C TRP A 134 25.95 -6.92 3.84
N THR A 135 26.66 -6.46 2.81
CA THR A 135 28.14 -6.39 2.81
C THR A 135 28.69 -5.10 3.43
N GLY A 136 27.84 -4.20 3.96
CA GLY A 136 28.24 -2.96 4.62
C GLY A 136 28.73 -1.87 3.67
N LYS A 137 28.35 -1.94 2.39
CA LYS A 137 28.72 -0.97 1.36
C LYS A 137 27.62 0.07 1.07
N ALA A 138 26.49 0.01 1.79
CA ALA A 138 25.36 0.89 1.58
C ALA A 138 24.57 1.17 2.86
N ASP A 139 25.22 1.58 3.94
CA ASP A 139 24.57 1.96 5.21
C ASP A 139 24.04 3.41 5.14
N VAL A 140 23.24 3.71 4.11
CA VAL A 140 22.82 5.08 3.72
C VAL A 140 21.35 5.41 4.00
N LEU A 141 20.65 4.51 4.71
CA LEU A 141 19.20 4.58 4.92
C LEU A 141 18.40 4.47 3.60
N MET A 142 17.09 4.33 3.69
CA MET A 142 16.22 4.25 2.50
C MET A 142 16.34 5.50 1.61
N THR A 143 16.54 6.67 2.21
CA THR A 143 16.58 7.94 1.48
C THR A 143 17.91 8.21 0.80
N SER A 144 18.98 7.50 1.19
CA SER A 144 20.34 7.64 0.66
C SER A 144 20.77 9.08 0.40
N TYR A 145 20.48 9.98 1.38
CA TYR A 145 20.76 11.41 1.24
C TYR A 145 22.27 11.68 1.09
N ILE A 146 22.62 12.42 0.07
CA ILE A 146 23.94 12.99 -0.08
C ILE A 146 24.21 13.93 1.13
N PRO A 147 25.39 13.86 1.79
CA PRO A 147 26.62 13.23 1.31
C PRO A 147 26.86 11.77 1.75
N LEU A 148 25.90 11.06 2.33
CA LEU A 148 26.07 9.65 2.66
C LEU A 148 26.30 8.85 1.37
N ARG A 149 27.43 8.16 1.27
CA ARG A 149 27.88 7.49 0.05
C ARG A 149 27.70 5.98 0.17
N ALA A 150 27.01 5.39 -0.80
CA ALA A 150 26.96 3.95 -1.02
C ALA A 150 27.90 3.55 -2.17
N ASP A 151 28.17 2.25 -2.28
CA ASP A 151 28.81 1.68 -3.45
C ASP A 151 27.99 1.98 -4.72
N PRO A 152 28.61 2.30 -5.87
CA PRO A 152 27.90 2.56 -7.12
C PRO A 152 26.90 1.48 -7.53
N LEU A 153 27.17 0.21 -7.23
CA LEU A 153 26.27 -0.91 -7.53
C LEU A 153 24.94 -0.82 -6.77
N TYR A 154 24.90 -0.16 -5.60
CA TYR A 154 23.65 0.12 -4.89
C TYR A 154 22.73 1.02 -5.73
N TYR A 155 23.25 2.14 -6.25
CA TYR A 155 22.47 3.05 -7.09
C TYR A 155 22.06 2.40 -8.40
N LEU A 156 22.96 1.63 -9.02
CA LEU A 156 22.67 0.88 -10.25
C LEU A 156 21.57 -0.16 -10.03
N GLY A 157 21.59 -0.85 -8.88
CA GLY A 157 20.55 -1.79 -8.49
C GLY A 157 19.16 -1.12 -8.38
N ILE A 158 19.07 0.06 -7.75
CA ILE A 158 17.82 0.83 -7.68
C ILE A 158 17.37 1.25 -9.08
N ILE A 159 18.28 1.69 -9.95
CA ILE A 159 17.96 2.07 -11.33
C ILE A 159 17.40 0.88 -12.10
N PHE A 160 18.00 -0.31 -12.01
CA PHE A 160 17.49 -1.52 -12.67
C PHE A 160 16.09 -1.89 -12.17
N PHE A 161 15.88 -1.83 -10.86
CA PHE A 161 14.58 -2.11 -10.27
C PHE A 161 13.52 -1.11 -10.78
N ALA A 162 13.83 0.18 -10.76
CA ALA A 162 12.92 1.23 -11.21
C ALA A 162 12.60 1.14 -12.71
N VAL A 163 13.59 0.86 -13.56
CA VAL A 163 13.38 0.67 -15.00
C VAL A 163 12.50 -0.55 -15.26
N GLY A 164 12.73 -1.67 -14.59
CA GLY A 164 11.89 -2.85 -14.70
C GLY A 164 10.43 -2.55 -14.33
N ALA A 165 10.20 -1.86 -13.20
CA ALA A 165 8.86 -1.46 -12.76
C ALA A 165 8.17 -0.49 -13.74
N LEU A 166 8.92 0.48 -14.29
CA LEU A 166 8.42 1.40 -15.31
C LEU A 166 7.95 0.67 -16.57
N LEU A 167 8.73 -0.30 -17.03
CA LEU A 167 8.37 -1.12 -18.19
C LEU A 167 7.13 -1.99 -17.94
N VAL A 168 6.90 -2.46 -16.70
CA VAL A 168 5.64 -3.14 -16.34
C VAL A 168 4.46 -2.18 -16.43
N CYS A 169 4.58 -0.92 -16.03
CA CYS A 169 3.51 0.08 -16.19
C CYS A 169 3.16 0.28 -17.67
N PHE A 170 4.13 0.39 -18.56
CA PHE A 170 3.86 0.48 -20.00
C PHE A 170 3.25 -0.80 -20.56
N GLN A 171 3.69 -1.96 -20.13
CA GLN A 171 3.09 -3.23 -20.50
C GLN A 171 1.64 -3.35 -20.03
N PHE A 172 1.32 -2.83 -18.85
CA PHE A 172 -0.04 -2.72 -18.33
C PHE A 172 -0.91 -1.87 -19.26
N PHE A 173 -0.48 -0.66 -19.62
CA PHE A 173 -1.23 0.20 -20.55
C PHE A 173 -1.40 -0.46 -21.94
N ALA A 174 -0.36 -1.10 -22.46
CA ALA A 174 -0.47 -1.85 -23.72
C ALA A 174 -1.49 -3.00 -23.63
N THR A 175 -1.57 -3.65 -22.45
CA THR A 175 -2.59 -4.69 -22.20
C THR A 175 -4.01 -4.12 -22.20
N LEU A 176 -4.23 -2.94 -21.62
CA LEU A 176 -5.54 -2.26 -21.69
C LEU A 176 -5.95 -1.92 -23.14
N VAL A 177 -4.98 -1.50 -23.97
CA VAL A 177 -5.23 -1.26 -25.40
C VAL A 177 -5.62 -2.55 -26.11
N ILE A 178 -4.95 -3.67 -25.81
CA ILE A 178 -5.32 -5.00 -26.35
C ILE A 178 -6.74 -5.37 -25.92
N ALA A 179 -7.04 -5.29 -24.62
CA ALA A 179 -8.37 -5.60 -24.09
C ALA A 179 -9.49 -4.79 -24.79
N LYS A 180 -9.23 -3.49 -25.04
CA LYS A 180 -10.18 -2.62 -25.74
C LYS A 180 -10.32 -2.98 -27.21
N ARG A 181 -9.22 -3.27 -27.90
CA ARG A 181 -9.22 -3.65 -29.32
C ARG A 181 -9.87 -5.00 -29.57
N GLU A 182 -9.61 -5.97 -28.68
CA GLU A 182 -10.16 -7.32 -28.75
C GLU A 182 -11.56 -7.43 -28.14
N GLN A 183 -12.09 -6.31 -27.59
CA GLN A 183 -13.43 -6.25 -26.97
C GLN A 183 -13.66 -7.34 -25.92
N THR A 184 -12.63 -7.60 -25.10
CA THR A 184 -12.68 -8.66 -24.07
C THR A 184 -13.62 -8.33 -22.91
N TYR A 185 -13.99 -7.05 -22.77
CA TYR A 185 -14.98 -6.56 -21.80
C TYR A 185 -15.92 -5.55 -22.48
N ARG A 186 -17.11 -5.39 -21.91
CA ARG A 186 -18.14 -4.43 -22.37
C ARG A 186 -18.17 -3.22 -21.42
N GLY A 187 -18.61 -2.07 -21.95
CA GLY A 187 -18.76 -0.84 -21.18
C GLY A 187 -17.45 -0.12 -20.86
N SER A 188 -17.39 0.53 -19.72
CA SER A 188 -16.20 1.21 -19.22
C SER A 188 -15.28 0.24 -18.47
N LEU A 189 -14.05 0.69 -18.17
CA LEU A 189 -13.13 -0.08 -17.33
C LEU A 189 -13.76 -0.36 -15.96
N PRO A 190 -13.65 -1.59 -15.41
CA PRO A 190 -14.05 -1.86 -14.04
C PRO A 190 -13.35 -0.90 -13.07
N LEU A 191 -14.04 -0.48 -12.00
CA LEU A 191 -13.49 0.51 -11.05
C LEU A 191 -12.16 0.06 -10.44
N VAL A 192 -12.02 -1.23 -10.16
CA VAL A 192 -10.75 -1.82 -9.68
C VAL A 192 -9.62 -1.61 -10.68
N THR A 193 -9.87 -1.88 -11.96
CA THR A 193 -8.89 -1.63 -13.04
C THR A 193 -8.63 -0.13 -13.21
N PHE A 194 -9.64 0.72 -13.04
CA PHE A 194 -9.48 2.18 -13.10
C PHE A 194 -8.57 2.70 -11.97
N GLY A 195 -8.71 2.16 -10.76
CA GLY A 195 -7.80 2.44 -9.65
C GLY A 195 -6.36 1.97 -9.95
N ALA A 196 -6.19 0.81 -10.57
CA ALA A 196 -4.89 0.34 -11.03
C ALA A 196 -4.29 1.23 -12.14
N VAL A 197 -5.11 1.78 -13.05
CA VAL A 197 -4.68 2.80 -14.03
C VAL A 197 -4.17 4.05 -13.32
N THR A 198 -4.88 4.50 -12.30
CA THR A 198 -4.45 5.65 -11.48
C THR A 198 -3.10 5.39 -10.83
N ALA A 199 -2.93 4.24 -10.18
CA ALA A 199 -1.66 3.82 -9.58
C ALA A 199 -0.53 3.76 -10.61
N ALA A 200 -0.78 3.20 -11.79
CA ALA A 200 0.22 3.09 -12.87
C ALA A 200 0.62 4.46 -13.45
N ILE A 201 -0.32 5.41 -13.59
CA ILE A 201 -0.01 6.78 -14.03
C ILE A 201 0.87 7.49 -13.00
N ILE A 202 0.52 7.41 -11.72
CA ILE A 202 1.32 7.97 -10.63
C ILE A 202 2.70 7.30 -10.59
N ALA A 203 2.78 5.97 -10.81
CA ALA A 203 4.03 5.24 -10.86
C ALA A 203 4.96 5.73 -11.99
N VAL A 204 4.43 6.01 -13.18
CA VAL A 204 5.23 6.57 -14.28
C VAL A 204 5.82 7.93 -13.87
N ILE A 205 5.01 8.84 -13.32
CA ILE A 205 5.47 10.16 -12.84
C ILE A 205 6.54 9.98 -11.76
N THR A 206 6.28 9.11 -10.78
CA THR A 206 7.18 8.80 -9.66
C THR A 206 8.52 8.27 -10.13
N LEU A 207 8.51 7.30 -11.05
CA LEU A 207 9.73 6.67 -11.55
C LEU A 207 10.55 7.60 -12.44
N LEU A 208 9.93 8.56 -13.13
CA LEU A 208 10.65 9.63 -13.84
C LEU A 208 11.39 10.55 -12.86
N HIS A 209 10.77 10.91 -11.72
CA HIS A 209 11.49 11.63 -10.65
C HIS A 209 12.58 10.76 -10.03
N GLY A 210 12.34 9.44 -9.93
CA GLY A 210 13.36 8.48 -9.51
C GLY A 210 14.58 8.46 -10.42
N ALA A 211 14.38 8.50 -11.73
CA ALA A 211 15.47 8.61 -12.71
C ALA A 211 16.24 9.94 -12.53
N ALA A 212 15.53 11.05 -12.37
CA ALA A 212 16.14 12.36 -12.11
C ALA A 212 16.92 12.40 -10.77
N THR A 213 16.64 11.52 -9.83
CA THR A 213 17.31 11.41 -8.53
C THR A 213 18.49 10.44 -8.60
N TYR A 214 18.25 9.21 -9.04
CA TYR A 214 19.20 8.11 -8.89
C TYR A 214 20.22 8.02 -10.02
N ILE A 215 19.93 8.51 -11.23
CA ILE A 215 20.94 8.57 -12.30
C ILE A 215 22.06 9.57 -11.94
N PRO A 216 21.76 10.83 -11.53
CA PRO A 216 22.81 11.72 -11.04
C PRO A 216 23.51 11.20 -9.77
N ALA A 217 22.78 10.55 -8.85
CA ALA A 217 23.40 9.96 -7.66
C ALA A 217 24.40 8.84 -8.02
N PHE A 218 24.10 8.03 -9.03
CA PHE A 218 25.04 7.03 -9.56
C PHE A 218 26.29 7.73 -10.15
N LEU A 219 26.10 8.74 -11.01
CA LEU A 219 27.22 9.49 -11.60
C LEU A 219 28.07 10.20 -10.54
N TRP A 220 27.44 10.74 -9.50
CA TRP A 220 28.14 11.29 -8.34
C TRP A 220 28.93 10.22 -7.58
N SER A 221 28.37 9.03 -7.39
CA SER A 221 29.01 7.94 -6.66
C SER A 221 30.29 7.42 -7.34
N VAL A 222 30.35 7.51 -8.67
CA VAL A 222 31.57 7.17 -9.45
C VAL A 222 32.48 8.37 -9.68
N GLY A 223 32.16 9.56 -9.16
CA GLY A 223 32.98 10.75 -9.22
C GLY A 223 32.92 11.54 -10.52
N LEU A 224 31.92 11.28 -11.38
CA LEU A 224 31.78 11.98 -12.67
C LEU A 224 31.16 13.37 -12.55
N ILE A 225 30.32 13.59 -11.53
CA ILE A 225 29.67 14.88 -11.26
C ILE A 225 29.70 15.22 -9.76
N SER A 226 29.55 16.50 -9.44
CA SER A 226 29.17 16.96 -8.10
C SER A 226 27.65 17.04 -8.00
N MET A 227 27.09 16.83 -6.80
CA MET A 227 25.66 16.93 -6.58
C MET A 227 25.36 17.68 -5.27
N ASP A 228 24.55 18.72 -5.36
CA ASP A 228 24.11 19.49 -4.21
C ASP A 228 23.13 18.68 -3.34
N PRO A 229 23.37 18.56 -2.02
CA PRO A 229 22.50 17.80 -1.12
C PRO A 229 21.06 18.30 -1.07
N GLN A 230 20.83 19.62 -1.20
CA GLN A 230 19.49 20.21 -1.16
C GLN A 230 18.72 19.87 -2.44
N ILE A 231 19.36 19.99 -3.61
CA ILE A 231 18.77 19.59 -4.89
C ILE A 231 18.41 18.09 -4.85
N TYR A 232 19.34 17.25 -4.33
CA TYR A 232 19.04 15.82 -4.18
C TYR A 232 17.79 15.59 -3.32
N ARG A 233 17.67 16.25 -2.17
CA ARG A 233 16.50 16.11 -1.27
C ARG A 233 15.20 16.52 -1.94
N MET A 234 15.22 17.60 -2.72
CA MET A 234 14.04 18.07 -3.47
C MET A 234 13.59 17.03 -4.50
N LEU A 235 14.50 16.54 -5.31
CA LEU A 235 14.24 15.51 -6.32
C LEU A 235 13.80 14.20 -5.67
N TRP A 236 14.45 13.80 -4.57
CA TRP A 236 14.12 12.58 -3.85
C TRP A 236 12.70 12.61 -3.29
N TRP A 237 12.24 13.74 -2.75
CA TRP A 237 10.88 13.80 -2.21
C TRP A 237 9.81 13.89 -3.28
N ALA A 238 10.10 14.35 -4.47
CA ALA A 238 9.21 14.21 -5.62
C ALA A 238 9.00 12.72 -6.01
N LEU A 239 10.02 11.87 -5.80
CA LEU A 239 9.91 10.41 -5.85
C LEU A 239 9.24 9.86 -4.58
N GLY A 240 9.73 10.27 -3.39
CA GLY A 240 9.42 9.61 -2.12
C GLY A 240 7.96 9.73 -1.71
N HIS A 241 7.34 10.91 -1.84
CA HIS A 241 5.91 11.06 -1.52
C HIS A 241 5.01 10.47 -2.61
N SER A 242 5.32 10.71 -3.87
CA SER A 242 4.52 10.14 -4.98
C SER A 242 4.49 8.61 -4.93
N SER A 243 5.57 7.94 -4.48
CA SER A 243 5.57 6.48 -4.29
C SER A 243 4.53 6.03 -3.27
N GLN A 244 4.30 6.79 -2.20
CA GLN A 244 3.27 6.47 -1.21
C GLN A 244 1.86 6.60 -1.79
N GLN A 245 1.69 7.34 -2.84
CA GLN A 245 0.40 7.56 -3.49
C GLN A 245 0.08 6.48 -4.52
N ILE A 246 1.10 5.84 -5.09
CA ILE A 246 0.91 4.58 -5.82
C ILE A 246 0.25 3.58 -4.87
N ASN A 247 0.83 3.44 -3.67
CA ASN A 247 0.35 2.54 -2.62
C ASN A 247 -1.10 2.83 -2.22
N VAL A 248 -1.47 4.11 -2.05
CA VAL A 248 -2.85 4.50 -1.71
C VAL A 248 -3.82 4.17 -2.84
N ALA A 249 -3.49 4.48 -4.09
CA ALA A 249 -4.35 4.17 -5.23
C ALA A 249 -4.52 2.65 -5.42
N ALA A 250 -3.45 1.88 -5.28
CA ALA A 250 -3.48 0.41 -5.33
C ALA A 250 -4.30 -0.17 -4.17
N MET A 251 -4.08 0.31 -2.95
CA MET A 251 -4.83 -0.10 -1.75
C MET A 251 -6.33 0.13 -1.90
N VAL A 252 -6.73 1.33 -2.33
CA VAL A 252 -8.15 1.67 -2.53
C VAL A 252 -8.77 0.81 -3.63
N SER A 253 -8.04 0.54 -4.71
CA SER A 253 -8.45 -0.39 -5.75
C SER A 253 -8.76 -1.78 -5.17
N ILE A 254 -7.88 -2.28 -4.29
CA ILE A 254 -8.07 -3.56 -3.60
C ILE A 254 -9.23 -3.51 -2.59
N TRP A 255 -9.47 -2.39 -1.92
CA TRP A 255 -10.62 -2.24 -1.03
C TRP A 255 -11.95 -2.45 -1.78
N TYR A 256 -12.10 -1.87 -2.98
CA TYR A 256 -13.28 -2.13 -3.82
C TYR A 256 -13.37 -3.60 -4.23
N LEU A 257 -12.24 -4.20 -4.58
CA LEU A 257 -12.19 -5.62 -4.95
C LEU A 257 -12.59 -6.52 -3.78
N LEU A 258 -11.98 -6.33 -2.61
CA LEU A 258 -12.29 -7.13 -1.41
C LEU A 258 -13.74 -6.93 -0.96
N GLY A 259 -14.27 -5.71 -1.00
CA GLY A 259 -15.67 -5.45 -0.72
C GLY A 259 -16.61 -6.23 -1.65
N ALA A 260 -16.30 -6.24 -2.96
CA ALA A 260 -17.07 -7.00 -3.93
C ALA A 260 -16.95 -8.52 -3.69
N LEU A 261 -15.75 -9.04 -3.46
CA LEU A 261 -15.48 -10.46 -3.25
C LEU A 261 -16.10 -11.00 -1.96
N THR A 262 -16.07 -10.23 -0.87
CA THR A 262 -16.44 -10.72 0.46
C THR A 262 -17.93 -10.56 0.75
N VAL A 263 -18.50 -9.41 0.40
CA VAL A 263 -19.88 -9.07 0.74
C VAL A 263 -20.75 -8.69 -0.46
N GLY A 264 -20.20 -8.77 -1.69
CA GLY A 264 -20.92 -8.30 -2.88
C GLY A 264 -21.21 -6.80 -2.81
N ALA A 265 -20.22 -6.03 -2.33
CA ALA A 265 -20.35 -4.58 -2.24
C ALA A 265 -20.70 -3.97 -3.60
N VAL A 266 -21.60 -3.01 -3.57
CA VAL A 266 -22.02 -2.23 -4.75
C VAL A 266 -21.52 -0.82 -4.58
N VAL A 267 -20.87 -0.27 -5.61
CA VAL A 267 -20.35 1.10 -5.55
C VAL A 267 -21.51 2.08 -5.46
N LEU A 268 -21.50 2.90 -4.39
CA LEU A 268 -22.58 3.88 -4.13
C LEU A 268 -22.72 4.90 -5.27
N ASN A 269 -21.59 5.42 -5.74
CA ASN A 269 -21.51 6.37 -6.85
C ASN A 269 -20.17 6.21 -7.58
N GLU A 270 -20.21 5.56 -8.72
CA GLU A 270 -19.01 5.24 -9.46
C GLU A 270 -18.33 6.49 -10.08
N LYS A 271 -19.13 7.47 -10.51
CA LYS A 271 -18.58 8.74 -11.04
C LYS A 271 -17.77 9.45 -9.97
N LEU A 272 -18.32 9.53 -8.74
CA LEU A 272 -17.62 10.13 -7.59
C LEU A 272 -16.32 9.37 -7.26
N SER A 273 -16.37 8.03 -7.25
CA SER A 273 -15.19 7.20 -6.99
C SER A 273 -14.11 7.38 -8.06
N ARG A 274 -14.50 7.47 -9.33
CA ARG A 274 -13.56 7.75 -10.43
C ARG A 274 -12.97 9.16 -10.33
N THR A 275 -13.78 10.16 -9.99
CA THR A 275 -13.30 11.52 -9.75
C THR A 275 -12.27 11.53 -8.61
N ALA A 276 -12.52 10.82 -7.51
CA ALA A 276 -11.58 10.73 -6.41
C ALA A 276 -10.23 10.11 -6.84
N PHE A 277 -10.24 9.07 -7.68
CA PHE A 277 -9.01 8.54 -8.28
C PHE A 277 -8.27 9.56 -9.16
N VAL A 278 -8.98 10.35 -9.96
CA VAL A 278 -8.36 11.41 -10.78
C VAL A 278 -7.75 12.50 -9.91
N LEU A 279 -8.40 12.86 -8.79
CA LEU A 279 -7.84 13.81 -7.82
C LEU A 279 -6.52 13.33 -7.23
N TYR A 280 -6.32 12.02 -7.06
CA TYR A 280 -5.03 11.47 -6.66
C TYR A 280 -3.93 11.81 -7.67
N ILE A 281 -4.15 11.59 -8.96
CA ILE A 281 -3.14 11.92 -10.00
C ILE A 281 -2.76 13.40 -9.92
N LEU A 282 -3.77 14.27 -9.80
CA LEU A 282 -3.56 15.71 -9.89
C LEU A 282 -2.89 16.29 -8.63
N PHE A 283 -3.45 16.02 -7.45
CA PHE A 283 -3.03 16.74 -6.24
C PHE A 283 -1.90 16.05 -5.50
N ILE A 284 -1.86 14.74 -5.51
CA ILE A 284 -0.88 13.98 -4.75
C ILE A 284 0.52 14.07 -5.34
N SER A 285 0.64 14.01 -6.65
CA SER A 285 1.93 14.16 -7.33
C SER A 285 2.58 15.52 -7.07
N MET A 286 1.79 16.51 -6.70
CA MET A 286 2.25 17.88 -6.42
C MET A 286 2.46 18.17 -4.94
N ALA A 287 1.97 17.33 -4.02
CA ALA A 287 1.99 17.56 -2.58
C ALA A 287 3.30 17.14 -1.87
N SER A 288 4.38 16.90 -2.59
CA SER A 288 5.62 16.33 -2.04
C SER A 288 6.37 17.27 -1.09
N ALA A 289 6.18 18.58 -1.20
CA ALA A 289 6.94 19.56 -0.41
C ALA A 289 6.58 19.58 1.08
N HIS A 290 5.48 18.96 1.53
CA HIS A 290 5.18 18.87 2.97
C HIS A 290 6.22 18.03 3.75
N HIS A 291 7.06 17.26 3.09
CA HIS A 291 8.22 16.62 3.69
C HIS A 291 9.44 17.54 3.84
N LEU A 292 9.39 18.72 3.24
CA LEU A 292 10.48 19.69 3.18
C LEU A 292 10.13 21.02 3.85
N LEU A 293 9.07 21.06 4.68
CA LEU A 293 8.56 22.30 5.30
C LEU A 293 9.60 23.00 6.18
N VAL A 294 10.54 22.25 6.76
CA VAL A 294 11.63 22.79 7.58
C VAL A 294 12.95 22.92 6.82
N ASP A 295 12.99 22.50 5.56
CA ASP A 295 14.18 22.62 4.73
C ASP A 295 14.36 24.04 4.20
N PRO A 296 15.61 24.53 4.07
CA PRO A 296 15.87 25.82 3.43
C PRO A 296 15.54 25.80 1.94
N GLY A 297 15.41 26.98 1.33
CA GLY A 297 15.26 27.12 -0.12
C GLY A 297 13.81 27.18 -0.63
N PHE A 298 12.80 26.94 0.21
CA PHE A 298 11.40 27.12 -0.17
C PHE A 298 10.82 28.41 0.38
N SER A 299 10.12 29.18 -0.46
CA SER A 299 9.40 30.37 -0.01
C SER A 299 8.20 29.99 0.87
N SER A 300 7.81 30.89 1.77
CA SER A 300 6.60 30.72 2.60
C SER A 300 5.35 30.55 1.73
N ALA A 301 5.26 31.27 0.62
CA ALA A 301 4.15 31.12 -0.34
C ALA A 301 4.07 29.70 -0.91
N TRP A 302 5.20 29.11 -1.31
CA TRP A 302 5.24 27.73 -1.79
C TRP A 302 4.80 26.73 -0.71
N LYS A 303 5.28 26.90 0.51
CA LYS A 303 4.91 26.04 1.64
C LYS A 303 3.40 26.10 1.91
N VAL A 304 2.81 27.30 1.93
CA VAL A 304 1.37 27.51 2.11
C VAL A 304 0.56 26.87 0.99
N VAL A 305 0.93 27.09 -0.28
CA VAL A 305 0.22 26.50 -1.42
C VAL A 305 0.30 24.96 -1.36
N ASN A 306 1.46 24.42 -1.07
CA ASN A 306 1.64 22.97 -1.03
C ASN A 306 0.84 22.32 0.11
N THR A 307 0.86 22.88 1.31
CA THR A 307 0.12 22.32 2.45
C THR A 307 -1.38 22.59 2.39
N SER A 308 -1.80 23.79 2.00
CA SER A 308 -3.22 24.19 2.04
C SER A 308 -4.01 23.64 0.84
N TYR A 309 -3.46 23.74 -0.36
CA TYR A 309 -4.21 23.35 -1.57
C TYR A 309 -3.91 21.91 -1.97
N PHE A 310 -2.66 21.59 -2.26
CA PHE A 310 -2.35 20.27 -2.81
C PHE A 310 -2.58 19.15 -1.81
N MET A 311 -2.15 19.29 -0.56
CA MET A 311 -2.30 18.24 0.43
C MET A 311 -3.76 18.05 0.84
N TYR A 312 -4.53 19.11 1.10
CA TYR A 312 -5.92 18.98 1.51
C TYR A 312 -6.82 18.44 0.38
N MET A 313 -6.54 18.79 -0.87
CA MET A 313 -7.28 18.20 -2.00
C MET A 313 -6.94 16.72 -2.22
N ALA A 314 -5.72 16.32 -1.90
CA ALA A 314 -5.36 14.90 -1.88
C ALA A 314 -6.09 14.14 -0.74
N VAL A 315 -6.20 14.74 0.43
CA VAL A 315 -6.98 14.21 1.57
C VAL A 315 -8.46 14.08 1.20
N LEU A 316 -9.04 15.06 0.48
CA LEU A 316 -10.42 14.99 0.00
C LEU A 316 -10.67 13.72 -0.82
N ALA A 317 -9.76 13.35 -1.72
CA ALA A 317 -9.86 12.13 -2.50
C ALA A 317 -9.93 10.88 -1.60
N SER A 318 -9.06 10.80 -0.58
CA SER A 318 -9.06 9.72 0.40
C SER A 318 -10.35 9.68 1.24
N MET A 319 -10.87 10.84 1.63
CA MET A 319 -12.15 10.93 2.37
C MET A 319 -13.33 10.46 1.52
N LEU A 320 -13.36 10.78 0.22
CA LEU A 320 -14.38 10.29 -0.70
C LEU A 320 -14.35 8.76 -0.79
N HIS A 321 -13.18 8.14 -0.90
CA HIS A 321 -13.05 6.69 -0.86
C HIS A 321 -13.36 6.10 0.52
N GLY A 322 -12.93 6.78 1.59
CA GLY A 322 -13.26 6.41 2.98
C GLY A 322 -14.76 6.41 3.27
N PHE A 323 -15.56 7.15 2.49
CA PHE A 323 -17.01 7.07 2.51
C PHE A 323 -17.55 6.01 1.53
N THR A 324 -17.14 6.04 0.27
CA THR A 324 -17.76 5.21 -0.79
C THR A 324 -17.47 3.72 -0.65
N VAL A 325 -16.32 3.32 -0.08
CA VAL A 325 -16.00 1.91 0.15
C VAL A 325 -16.86 1.30 1.26
N PRO A 326 -16.92 1.84 2.48
CA PRO A 326 -17.81 1.32 3.52
C PRO A 326 -19.29 1.41 3.14
N ALA A 327 -19.70 2.46 2.42
CA ALA A 327 -21.07 2.58 1.93
C ALA A 327 -21.43 1.45 0.97
N GLY A 328 -20.50 1.09 0.07
CA GLY A 328 -20.67 -0.06 -0.82
C GLY A 328 -20.80 -1.38 -0.06
N VAL A 329 -20.00 -1.57 1.00
CA VAL A 329 -20.09 -2.72 1.90
C VAL A 329 -21.44 -2.75 2.61
N GLU A 330 -21.92 -1.62 3.15
CA GLU A 330 -23.24 -1.51 3.80
C GLU A 330 -24.35 -1.88 2.83
N ILE A 331 -24.33 -1.33 1.61
CA ILE A 331 -25.34 -1.64 0.58
C ILE A 331 -25.32 -3.14 0.26
N GLY A 332 -24.15 -3.73 0.01
CA GLY A 332 -24.02 -5.16 -0.26
C GLY A 332 -24.59 -6.03 0.85
N GLN A 333 -24.35 -5.69 2.10
CA GLN A 333 -24.88 -6.40 3.27
C GLN A 333 -26.40 -6.19 3.43
N ARG A 334 -26.91 -4.98 3.19
CA ARG A 334 -28.37 -4.71 3.22
C ARG A 334 -29.12 -5.47 2.13
N LEU A 335 -28.53 -5.60 0.93
CA LEU A 335 -29.08 -6.43 -0.15
C LEU A 335 -29.10 -7.93 0.19
N ARG A 336 -28.27 -8.39 1.12
CA ARG A 336 -28.27 -9.75 1.67
C ARG A 336 -29.28 -9.94 2.80
N GLY A 337 -30.06 -8.91 3.13
CA GLY A 337 -31.11 -8.97 4.18
C GLY A 337 -30.64 -8.44 5.55
N TYR A 338 -29.41 -7.97 5.70
CA TYR A 338 -28.91 -7.42 6.98
C TYR A 338 -29.20 -5.92 7.10
N SER A 339 -30.48 -5.54 6.98
CA SER A 339 -30.96 -4.16 6.91
C SER A 339 -31.45 -3.59 8.23
N GLN A 340 -31.41 -4.35 9.33
CA GLN A 340 -31.98 -3.93 10.63
C GLN A 340 -31.13 -2.82 11.28
N GLY A 341 -31.73 -1.67 11.51
CA GLY A 341 -31.11 -0.51 12.18
C GLY A 341 -29.88 0.04 11.42
N LEU A 342 -29.09 0.85 12.12
CA LEU A 342 -27.92 1.52 11.55
C LEU A 342 -26.74 0.56 11.33
N PHE A 343 -26.52 -0.40 12.22
CA PHE A 343 -25.32 -1.23 12.28
C PHE A 343 -25.58 -2.75 12.17
N GLY A 344 -26.79 -3.17 11.79
CA GLY A 344 -27.08 -4.59 11.56
C GLY A 344 -26.18 -5.22 10.51
N TRP A 345 -25.84 -4.46 9.48
CA TRP A 345 -24.94 -4.86 8.40
C TRP A 345 -23.50 -5.15 8.87
N VAL A 346 -22.96 -4.38 9.83
CA VAL A 346 -21.64 -4.61 10.43
C VAL A 346 -21.66 -5.80 11.37
N LYS A 347 -22.70 -5.92 12.22
CA LYS A 347 -22.80 -7.02 13.20
C LYS A 347 -22.89 -8.39 12.52
N ARG A 348 -23.46 -8.47 11.32
CA ARG A 348 -23.64 -9.70 10.54
C ARG A 348 -22.63 -9.84 9.40
N ALA A 349 -21.63 -9.00 9.38
CA ALA A 349 -20.55 -9.08 8.39
C ALA A 349 -19.69 -10.34 8.59
N PRO A 350 -19.04 -10.84 7.55
CA PRO A 350 -18.24 -12.07 7.61
C PRO A 350 -16.88 -11.83 8.26
N TRP A 351 -16.85 -11.48 9.53
CA TRP A 351 -15.62 -11.21 10.29
C TRP A 351 -14.64 -12.38 10.37
N GLY A 352 -15.12 -13.60 10.13
CA GLY A 352 -14.28 -14.79 9.99
C GLY A 352 -13.65 -14.96 8.61
N ASP A 353 -13.96 -14.10 7.63
CA ASP A 353 -13.27 -14.09 6.33
C ASP A 353 -12.03 -13.18 6.42
N PRO A 354 -10.81 -13.71 6.20
CA PRO A 354 -9.59 -12.92 6.36
C PRO A 354 -9.47 -11.77 5.36
N GLY A 355 -10.10 -11.85 4.20
CA GLY A 355 -10.16 -10.75 3.24
C GLY A 355 -11.07 -9.62 3.72
N PHE A 356 -12.23 -9.96 4.31
CA PHE A 356 -13.16 -8.97 4.87
C PHE A 356 -12.57 -8.26 6.08
N SER A 357 -12.03 -9.00 7.04
CA SER A 357 -11.40 -8.40 8.22
C SER A 357 -10.18 -7.56 7.85
N SER A 358 -9.36 -8.00 6.87
CA SER A 358 -8.26 -7.17 6.35
C SER A 358 -8.76 -5.88 5.70
N LEU A 359 -9.83 -5.94 4.91
CA LEU A 359 -10.45 -4.75 4.32
C LEU A 359 -10.85 -3.73 5.40
N VAL A 360 -11.68 -4.16 6.35
CA VAL A 360 -12.25 -3.23 7.35
C VAL A 360 -11.18 -2.67 8.26
N LEU A 361 -10.27 -3.52 8.75
CA LEU A 361 -9.18 -3.09 9.62
C LEU A 361 -8.18 -2.19 8.88
N SER A 362 -7.91 -2.46 7.60
CA SER A 362 -7.12 -1.57 6.74
C SER A 362 -7.76 -0.18 6.64
N VAL A 363 -9.06 -0.10 6.33
CA VAL A 363 -9.81 1.17 6.25
C VAL A 363 -9.78 1.92 7.58
N VAL A 364 -10.01 1.22 8.69
CA VAL A 364 -10.09 1.84 10.02
C VAL A 364 -8.74 2.38 10.47
N VAL A 365 -7.68 1.57 10.43
CA VAL A 365 -6.36 2.01 10.91
C VAL A 365 -5.77 3.06 9.97
N PHE A 366 -5.92 2.87 8.66
CA PHE A 366 -5.52 3.89 7.68
C PHE A 366 -6.25 5.22 7.93
N GLY A 367 -7.56 5.20 8.11
CA GLY A 367 -8.36 6.42 8.30
C GLY A 367 -8.06 7.11 9.63
N PHE A 368 -8.32 6.42 10.73
CA PHE A 368 -8.30 7.02 12.09
C PHE A 368 -6.89 7.31 12.62
N VAL A 369 -5.88 6.54 12.21
CA VAL A 369 -4.50 6.78 12.66
C VAL A 369 -3.68 7.38 11.53
N GLY A 370 -3.60 6.72 10.39
CA GLY A 370 -2.78 7.16 9.27
C GLY A 370 -3.21 8.51 8.70
N GLY A 371 -4.47 8.64 8.27
CA GLY A 371 -4.98 9.85 7.64
C GLY A 371 -4.93 11.07 8.55
N ILE A 372 -5.41 10.93 9.80
CA ILE A 372 -5.44 12.04 10.77
C ILE A 372 -4.02 12.50 11.11
N THR A 373 -3.09 11.57 11.36
CA THR A 373 -1.69 11.92 11.65
C THR A 373 -1.00 12.54 10.44
N GLY A 374 -1.34 12.14 9.21
CA GLY A 374 -0.81 12.72 7.98
C GLY A 374 -1.16 14.19 7.84
N VAL A 375 -2.43 14.54 8.03
CA VAL A 375 -2.88 15.95 7.98
C VAL A 375 -2.18 16.78 9.05
N THR A 376 -2.05 16.27 10.27
CA THR A 376 -1.36 17.03 11.34
C THR A 376 0.12 17.22 11.06
N ILE A 377 0.82 16.22 10.54
CA ILE A 377 2.24 16.36 10.13
C ILE A 377 2.37 17.31 8.93
N GLY A 378 1.40 17.32 8.03
CA GLY A 378 1.37 18.21 6.88
C GLY A 378 1.07 19.68 7.22
N THR A 379 0.64 19.99 8.45
CA THR A 379 0.45 21.35 8.92
C THR A 379 1.81 21.93 9.34
N GLU A 380 2.24 23.05 8.73
CA GLU A 380 3.61 23.59 8.88
C GLU A 380 4.00 23.81 10.35
N GLN A 381 3.15 24.41 11.14
CA GLN A 381 3.41 24.74 12.54
C GLN A 381 3.62 23.46 13.38
N ILE A 382 2.85 22.42 13.14
CA ILE A 382 3.03 21.13 13.80
C ILE A 382 4.27 20.42 13.25
N ASN A 383 4.52 20.52 11.94
CA ASN A 383 5.67 19.91 11.29
C ASN A 383 7.00 20.40 11.86
N ILE A 384 7.13 21.71 12.14
CA ILE A 384 8.34 22.30 12.73
C ILE A 384 8.75 21.56 14.02
N VAL A 385 7.78 21.19 14.85
CA VAL A 385 8.04 20.52 16.14
C VAL A 385 8.28 19.02 15.98
N VAL A 386 7.58 18.37 15.03
CA VAL A 386 7.59 16.91 14.94
C VAL A 386 8.42 16.37 13.77
N HIS A 387 9.03 17.22 12.97
CA HIS A 387 9.88 16.82 11.84
C HIS A 387 11.05 15.98 12.33
N ASN A 388 11.36 14.92 11.60
CA ASN A 388 12.41 13.95 11.95
C ASN A 388 12.22 13.20 13.28
N THR A 389 11.05 13.31 13.94
CA THR A 389 10.71 12.50 15.11
C THR A 389 10.00 11.20 14.72
N PHE A 390 9.77 10.35 15.71
CA PHE A 390 8.97 9.12 15.59
C PHE A 390 7.52 9.34 15.15
N ARG A 391 7.02 10.58 15.18
CA ARG A 391 5.71 10.92 14.63
C ARG A 391 5.59 10.60 13.15
N VAL A 392 6.66 10.83 12.39
CA VAL A 392 6.69 10.56 10.94
C VAL A 392 6.60 9.06 10.64
N PRO A 393 7.45 8.17 11.21
CA PRO A 393 7.30 6.73 10.99
C PRO A 393 6.00 6.18 11.62
N GLY A 394 5.52 6.68 12.75
CA GLY A 394 4.21 6.31 13.29
C GLY A 394 3.08 6.52 12.28
N HIS A 395 3.09 7.67 11.59
CA HIS A 395 2.16 7.98 10.52
C HIS A 395 2.26 6.98 9.36
N PHE A 396 3.43 6.79 8.76
CA PHE A 396 3.49 5.95 7.57
C PHE A 396 3.37 4.45 7.86
N HIS A 397 3.65 3.97 9.07
CA HIS A 397 3.31 2.62 9.47
C HIS A 397 1.79 2.41 9.57
N ALA A 398 1.05 3.41 10.03
CA ALA A 398 -0.41 3.36 10.02
C ALA A 398 -0.99 3.42 8.60
N THR A 399 -0.37 4.14 7.66
CA THR A 399 -0.85 4.24 6.28
C THR A 399 -0.39 3.08 5.41
N VAL A 400 0.91 2.88 5.26
CA VAL A 400 1.47 1.90 4.33
C VAL A 400 1.37 0.49 4.86
N VAL A 401 1.74 0.25 6.13
CA VAL A 401 1.75 -1.11 6.68
C VAL A 401 0.34 -1.55 7.04
N SER A 402 -0.38 -0.76 7.85
CA SER A 402 -1.75 -1.11 8.26
C SER A 402 -2.78 -0.88 7.15
N GLY A 403 -2.52 0.02 6.21
CA GLY A 403 -3.36 0.25 5.05
C GLY A 403 -3.01 -0.69 3.90
N THR A 404 -1.94 -0.37 3.18
CA THR A 404 -1.59 -1.03 1.90
C THR A 404 -1.17 -2.48 2.09
N ALA A 405 -0.19 -2.77 2.95
CA ALA A 405 0.28 -4.15 3.13
C ALA A 405 -0.83 -5.07 3.65
N MET A 406 -1.68 -4.57 4.53
CA MET A 406 -2.82 -5.35 5.05
C MET A 406 -3.87 -5.63 3.99
N ALA A 407 -4.17 -4.67 3.10
CA ALA A 407 -5.06 -4.90 1.95
C ALA A 407 -4.47 -5.97 1.02
N PHE A 408 -3.15 -5.94 0.78
CA PHE A 408 -2.44 -6.95 -0.01
C PHE A 408 -2.48 -8.34 0.64
N MET A 409 -2.30 -8.42 1.95
CA MET A 409 -2.45 -9.67 2.71
C MET A 409 -3.87 -10.24 2.56
N GLY A 410 -4.90 -9.40 2.69
CA GLY A 410 -6.29 -9.80 2.48
C GLY A 410 -6.55 -10.34 1.07
N LEU A 411 -6.03 -9.67 0.05
CA LEU A 411 -6.15 -10.11 -1.34
C LEU A 411 -5.44 -11.44 -1.59
N THR A 412 -4.30 -11.68 -0.95
CA THR A 412 -3.53 -12.91 -1.12
C THR A 412 -4.33 -14.16 -0.78
N TYR A 413 -5.20 -14.10 0.24
CA TYR A 413 -6.08 -15.22 0.61
C TYR A 413 -7.09 -15.60 -0.50
N TYR A 414 -7.41 -14.67 -1.39
CA TYR A 414 -8.21 -14.91 -2.59
C TYR A 414 -7.36 -15.32 -3.80
N LEU A 415 -6.15 -14.77 -3.91
CA LEU A 415 -5.23 -15.12 -5.01
C LEU A 415 -4.69 -16.54 -4.90
N ILE A 416 -4.49 -17.08 -3.70
CA ILE A 416 -4.01 -18.46 -3.51
C ILE A 416 -4.94 -19.47 -4.19
N PRO A 417 -6.25 -19.51 -3.92
CA PRO A 417 -7.16 -20.41 -4.63
C PRO A 417 -7.27 -20.09 -6.13
N LEU A 418 -7.30 -18.84 -6.51
CA LEU A 418 -7.48 -18.41 -7.89
C LEU A 418 -6.27 -18.74 -8.79
N ILE A 419 -5.05 -18.41 -8.34
CA ILE A 419 -3.83 -18.48 -9.13
C ILE A 419 -3.11 -19.80 -8.90
N PHE A 420 -2.96 -20.24 -7.65
CA PHE A 420 -2.26 -21.46 -7.31
C PHE A 420 -3.17 -22.70 -7.28
N GLN A 421 -4.50 -22.50 -7.32
CA GLN A 421 -5.51 -23.57 -7.29
C GLN A 421 -5.37 -24.49 -6.06
N LYS A 422 -5.07 -23.88 -4.93
CA LYS A 422 -4.85 -24.58 -3.66
C LYS A 422 -5.74 -23.97 -2.57
N LYS A 423 -6.13 -24.80 -1.60
CA LYS A 423 -6.80 -24.31 -0.39
C LYS A 423 -5.82 -23.50 0.44
N VAL A 424 -6.31 -22.47 1.11
CA VAL A 424 -5.55 -21.74 2.12
C VAL A 424 -5.34 -22.68 3.31
N ALA A 425 -4.09 -22.99 3.60
CA ALA A 425 -3.71 -23.84 4.73
C ALA A 425 -3.94 -23.10 6.05
N PHE A 426 -4.05 -23.83 7.15
CA PHE A 426 -4.19 -23.25 8.50
C PHE A 426 -5.28 -22.19 8.58
N TRP A 427 -6.47 -22.47 8.05
CA TRP A 427 -7.55 -21.49 7.89
C TRP A 427 -7.84 -20.67 9.14
N ARG A 428 -7.79 -21.30 10.34
CA ARG A 428 -7.99 -20.58 11.61
C ARG A 428 -6.90 -19.52 11.86
N LEU A 429 -5.64 -19.82 11.50
CA LEU A 429 -4.56 -18.84 11.58
C LEU A 429 -4.77 -17.70 10.57
N ALA A 430 -5.22 -18.02 9.34
CA ALA A 430 -5.59 -17.01 8.36
C ALA A 430 -6.70 -16.08 8.88
N GLN A 431 -7.69 -16.62 9.62
CA GLN A 431 -8.78 -15.82 10.20
C GLN A 431 -8.32 -14.88 11.32
N ILE A 432 -7.35 -15.30 12.15
CA ILE A 432 -6.84 -14.52 13.28
C ILE A 432 -5.78 -13.50 12.84
N GLN A 433 -5.04 -13.80 11.77
CA GLN A 433 -3.92 -13.02 11.28
C GLN A 433 -4.22 -11.52 11.10
N PRO A 434 -5.33 -11.10 10.46
CA PRO A 434 -5.63 -9.69 10.29
C PRO A 434 -5.77 -8.93 11.61
N TYR A 435 -6.35 -9.56 12.62
CA TYR A 435 -6.55 -8.94 13.94
C TYR A 435 -5.25 -8.75 14.69
N LEU A 436 -4.36 -9.75 14.69
CA LEU A 436 -3.05 -9.63 15.31
C LEU A 436 -2.22 -8.56 14.62
N PHE A 437 -2.21 -8.59 13.28
CA PHE A 437 -1.43 -7.63 12.50
C PHE A 437 -1.95 -6.20 12.68
N ALA A 438 -3.24 -5.96 12.50
CA ALA A 438 -3.82 -4.63 12.64
C ALA A 438 -3.81 -4.13 14.08
N GLY A 439 -4.14 -4.97 15.07
CA GLY A 439 -4.11 -4.61 16.48
C GLY A 439 -2.71 -4.26 16.95
N GLY A 440 -1.73 -5.08 16.58
CA GLY A 440 -0.32 -4.80 16.87
C GLY A 440 0.16 -3.51 16.21
N MET A 441 -0.15 -3.30 14.93
CA MET A 441 0.22 -2.08 14.20
C MET A 441 -0.49 -0.84 14.72
N LEU A 442 -1.73 -0.97 15.19
CA LEU A 442 -2.47 0.13 15.82
C LEU A 442 -1.73 0.62 17.07
N VAL A 443 -1.41 -0.30 17.98
CA VAL A 443 -0.65 0.01 19.19
C VAL A 443 0.73 0.58 18.83
N PHE A 444 1.46 -0.09 17.95
CA PHE A 444 2.77 0.35 17.48
C PHE A 444 2.75 1.79 16.95
N SER A 445 1.85 2.10 16.02
CA SER A 445 1.80 3.41 15.36
C SER A 445 1.37 4.54 16.29
N ILE A 446 0.42 4.28 17.18
CA ILE A 446 -0.05 5.26 18.17
C ILE A 446 1.08 5.60 19.15
N PHE A 447 1.70 4.61 19.77
CA PHE A 447 2.73 4.82 20.79
C PHE A 447 4.03 5.37 20.18
N MET A 448 4.36 4.97 18.95
CA MET A 448 5.43 5.58 18.18
C MET A 448 5.16 7.07 17.92
N SER A 449 3.92 7.42 17.55
CA SER A 449 3.53 8.81 17.35
C SER A 449 3.57 9.64 18.64
N PHE A 450 3.17 9.06 19.76
CA PHE A 450 3.29 9.73 21.07
C PHE A 450 4.75 9.94 21.47
N ALA A 451 5.60 8.92 21.34
CA ALA A 451 7.04 9.07 21.60
C ALA A 451 7.67 10.16 20.71
N GLY A 452 7.25 10.23 19.44
CA GLY A 452 7.64 11.32 18.54
C GLY A 452 7.14 12.70 18.97
N GLY A 453 5.99 12.79 19.65
CA GLY A 453 5.48 14.02 20.26
C GLY A 453 6.37 14.52 21.42
N PHE A 454 7.09 13.62 22.10
CA PHE A 454 8.12 13.95 23.08
C PHE A 454 9.52 14.21 22.46
N GLY A 455 9.63 14.26 21.13
CA GLY A 455 10.87 14.57 20.43
C GLY A 455 11.77 13.36 20.12
N VAL A 456 11.35 12.13 20.37
CA VAL A 456 12.16 10.93 20.06
C VAL A 456 12.53 10.90 18.57
N PRO A 457 13.82 10.93 18.20
CA PRO A 457 14.27 11.04 16.82
C PRO A 457 14.09 9.72 16.04
N ARG A 458 13.70 9.81 14.77
CA ARG A 458 13.30 8.64 13.96
C ARG A 458 14.46 7.77 13.46
N ARG A 459 15.67 8.30 13.33
CA ARG A 459 16.78 7.63 12.63
C ARG A 459 18.02 7.41 13.48
N HIS A 460 17.99 7.76 14.75
CA HIS A 460 19.14 7.67 15.61
C HIS A 460 19.17 6.35 16.37
N TRP A 461 20.33 5.73 16.42
CA TRP A 461 20.56 4.53 17.20
C TRP A 461 20.43 4.82 18.70
N ASP A 462 21.13 5.83 19.20
CA ASP A 462 20.99 6.37 20.53
C ASP A 462 20.11 7.63 20.51
N ILE A 463 18.96 7.55 21.18
CA ILE A 463 17.99 8.64 21.21
C ILE A 463 18.41 9.79 22.11
N THR A 464 19.29 9.52 23.09
CA THR A 464 19.75 10.51 24.07
C THR A 464 20.94 11.32 23.56
N PHE A 465 21.55 10.90 22.46
CA PHE A 465 22.79 11.48 21.92
C PHE A 465 23.93 11.45 22.95
N SER A 466 24.06 10.35 23.71
CA SER A 466 25.12 10.17 24.69
C SER A 466 26.48 10.46 24.10
N ASN A 467 27.32 11.18 24.83
CA ASN A 467 28.63 11.67 24.40
C ASN A 467 28.65 12.70 23.27
N ALA A 468 27.49 13.24 22.86
CA ALA A 468 27.44 14.41 21.99
C ALA A 468 27.51 15.71 22.84
N PRO A 469 27.92 16.83 22.23
CA PRO A 469 27.88 18.12 22.92
C PRO A 469 26.49 18.57 23.38
N PHE A 470 25.45 17.89 22.92
CA PHE A 470 24.03 18.17 23.19
C PHE A 470 23.30 16.89 23.60
N GLU A 471 23.56 16.39 24.78
CA GLU A 471 22.76 15.28 25.33
C GLU A 471 21.30 15.71 25.53
N GLN A 472 20.38 14.83 25.17
CA GLN A 472 18.95 15.07 25.31
C GLN A 472 18.35 14.19 26.41
N ALA A 473 17.84 14.82 27.46
CA ALA A 473 17.03 14.14 28.45
C ALA A 473 15.57 14.08 27.97
N PHE A 474 14.96 12.92 28.07
CA PHE A 474 13.55 12.72 27.77
C PHE A 474 12.70 12.67 29.04
N HIS A 475 11.41 12.98 28.88
CA HIS A 475 10.44 12.74 29.93
C HIS A 475 10.38 11.24 30.26
N PRO A 476 10.31 10.83 31.55
CA PRO A 476 10.31 9.40 31.94
C PRO A 476 9.24 8.53 31.26
N ALA A 477 8.13 9.13 30.81
CA ALA A 477 7.10 8.41 30.05
C ALA A 477 7.60 7.84 28.72
N VAL A 478 8.71 8.34 28.15
CA VAL A 478 9.22 7.91 26.85
C VAL A 478 9.62 6.44 26.89
N ASP A 479 10.25 5.95 27.96
CA ASP A 479 10.63 4.54 28.07
C ASP A 479 9.40 3.62 28.07
N ALA A 480 8.35 4.00 28.79
CA ALA A 480 7.09 3.26 28.78
C ALA A 480 6.42 3.28 27.40
N LEU A 481 6.43 4.43 26.70
CA LEU A 481 5.90 4.55 25.34
C LEU A 481 6.65 3.67 24.35
N LEU A 482 7.99 3.62 24.43
CA LEU A 482 8.82 2.77 23.59
C LEU A 482 8.62 1.28 23.90
N GLY A 483 8.44 0.92 25.17
CA GLY A 483 8.11 -0.45 25.58
C GLY A 483 6.76 -0.92 25.04
N ILE A 484 5.70 -0.11 25.16
CA ILE A 484 4.37 -0.45 24.64
C ILE A 484 4.40 -0.49 23.10
N MET A 485 5.09 0.45 22.47
CA MET A 485 5.35 0.41 21.03
C MET A 485 6.00 -0.91 20.62
N ALA A 486 7.03 -1.35 21.35
CA ALA A 486 7.74 -2.59 21.06
C ALA A 486 6.82 -3.82 21.18
N LEU A 487 6.02 -3.90 22.23
CA LEU A 487 5.04 -4.99 22.40
C LEU A 487 4.02 -5.00 21.25
N GLY A 488 3.49 -3.84 20.86
CA GLY A 488 2.61 -3.72 19.69
C GLY A 488 3.29 -4.20 18.41
N GLY A 489 4.54 -3.82 18.19
CA GLY A 489 5.34 -4.25 17.05
C GLY A 489 5.60 -5.77 17.03
N LEU A 490 5.85 -6.39 18.17
CA LEU A 490 6.00 -7.86 18.27
C LEU A 490 4.71 -8.60 17.95
N VAL A 491 3.55 -8.09 18.40
CA VAL A 491 2.24 -8.65 18.04
C VAL A 491 1.99 -8.53 16.52
N ALA A 492 2.32 -7.38 15.93
CA ALA A 492 2.23 -7.19 14.48
C ALA A 492 3.18 -8.12 13.73
N ALA A 493 4.41 -8.29 14.19
CA ALA A 493 5.38 -9.21 13.62
C ALA A 493 4.90 -10.66 13.67
N LEU A 494 4.25 -11.07 14.77
CA LEU A 494 3.59 -12.38 14.87
C LEU A 494 2.50 -12.52 13.82
N GLY A 495 1.63 -11.50 13.65
CA GLY A 495 0.62 -11.47 12.59
C GLY A 495 1.22 -11.57 11.18
N GLY A 496 2.31 -10.85 10.92
CA GLY A 496 3.07 -10.93 9.66
C GLY A 496 3.71 -12.30 9.44
N GLY A 497 4.29 -12.89 10.48
CA GLY A 497 4.85 -14.25 10.46
C GLY A 497 3.80 -15.33 10.16
N ILE A 498 2.62 -15.21 10.76
CA ILE A 498 1.47 -16.09 10.47
C ILE A 498 1.07 -15.95 8.99
N TYR A 499 0.99 -14.73 8.46
CA TYR A 499 0.70 -14.51 7.05
C TYR A 499 1.71 -15.21 6.14
N ILE A 500 3.01 -15.06 6.39
CA ILE A 500 4.07 -15.71 5.61
C ILE A 500 3.94 -17.24 5.71
N LEU A 501 3.78 -17.77 6.93
CA LEU A 501 3.60 -19.20 7.16
C LEU A 501 2.42 -19.75 6.36
N VAL A 502 1.24 -19.12 6.51
CA VAL A 502 0.01 -19.55 5.83
C VAL A 502 0.19 -19.49 4.30
N THR A 503 0.75 -18.39 3.80
CA THR A 503 0.92 -18.18 2.35
C THR A 503 1.91 -19.17 1.75
N VAL A 504 3.10 -19.28 2.33
CA VAL A 504 4.14 -20.20 1.86
C VAL A 504 3.66 -21.64 1.94
N TRP A 505 3.09 -22.05 3.06
CA TRP A 505 2.56 -23.41 3.21
C TRP A 505 1.44 -23.72 2.22
N SER A 506 0.52 -22.78 2.02
CA SER A 506 -0.57 -22.96 1.05
C SER A 506 -0.05 -23.13 -0.37
N VAL A 507 0.95 -22.32 -0.76
CA VAL A 507 1.52 -22.37 -2.12
C VAL A 507 2.32 -23.64 -2.37
N PHE A 508 3.14 -24.10 -1.43
CA PHE A 508 3.99 -25.27 -1.63
C PHE A 508 3.30 -26.59 -1.24
N PHE A 509 2.60 -26.63 -0.12
CA PHE A 509 2.07 -27.85 0.48
C PHE A 509 0.53 -27.88 0.55
N GLY A 510 -0.15 -26.79 0.19
CA GLY A 510 -1.61 -26.71 0.22
C GLY A 510 -2.27 -27.75 -0.68
N GLN A 511 -3.40 -28.29 -0.24
CA GLN A 511 -4.18 -29.23 -1.01
C GLN A 511 -4.87 -28.53 -2.19
N ARG A 512 -4.95 -29.20 -3.34
CA ARG A 512 -5.83 -28.78 -4.42
C ARG A 512 -7.28 -29.03 -4.00
N PHE A 513 -8.19 -28.19 -4.46
CA PHE A 513 -9.62 -28.37 -4.20
C PHE A 513 -10.35 -28.85 -5.46
N THR A 514 -11.43 -29.58 -5.24
CA THR A 514 -12.37 -30.02 -6.27
C THR A 514 -13.51 -29.02 -6.42
N GLU A 515 -14.24 -29.08 -7.53
CA GLU A 515 -15.41 -28.23 -7.73
C GLU A 515 -16.52 -28.51 -6.70
N ALA A 516 -16.72 -29.76 -6.31
CA ALA A 516 -17.66 -30.15 -5.28
C ALA A 516 -17.32 -29.53 -3.91
N GLU A 517 -16.04 -29.52 -3.53
CA GLU A 517 -15.59 -28.87 -2.29
C GLU A 517 -15.78 -27.35 -2.32
N ARG A 518 -15.59 -26.72 -3.48
CA ARG A 518 -15.88 -25.30 -3.67
C ARG A 518 -17.35 -25.00 -3.39
N LEU A 519 -18.25 -25.75 -3.98
CA LEU A 519 -19.70 -25.57 -3.82
C LEU A 519 -20.20 -25.87 -2.40
N ALA A 520 -19.54 -26.78 -1.71
CA ALA A 520 -19.86 -27.16 -0.33
C ALA A 520 -19.39 -26.15 0.74
N GLY A 521 -18.64 -25.11 0.37
CA GLY A 521 -18.16 -24.09 1.33
C GLY A 521 -17.10 -24.63 2.30
N VAL A 522 -16.15 -25.44 1.80
CA VAL A 522 -15.12 -26.10 2.60
C VAL A 522 -14.11 -25.08 3.17
N SER A 523 -13.61 -25.36 4.37
CA SER A 523 -12.53 -24.61 5.02
C SER A 523 -11.32 -24.42 4.10
N GLY A 524 -10.75 -23.23 4.08
CA GLY A 524 -9.59 -22.88 3.25
C GLY A 524 -9.95 -22.31 1.86
N ILE A 525 -11.24 -22.17 1.55
CA ILE A 525 -11.71 -21.47 0.35
C ILE A 525 -12.56 -20.27 0.82
N PRO A 526 -12.14 -19.04 0.57
CA PRO A 526 -12.95 -17.86 0.90
C PRO A 526 -14.32 -17.91 0.23
N GLN A 527 -15.38 -17.64 0.97
CA GLN A 527 -16.75 -17.76 0.47
C GLN A 527 -17.05 -16.86 -0.73
N GLY A 528 -16.39 -15.71 -0.85
CA GLY A 528 -16.52 -14.82 -1.98
C GLY A 528 -16.09 -15.44 -3.33
N LEU A 529 -15.29 -16.50 -3.31
CA LEU A 529 -14.94 -17.26 -4.52
C LEU A 529 -15.98 -18.30 -4.91
N VAL A 530 -16.83 -18.70 -4.00
CA VAL A 530 -17.96 -19.63 -4.26
C VAL A 530 -19.05 -18.94 -5.08
N ARG A 531 -19.22 -17.65 -4.88
CA ARG A 531 -20.11 -16.80 -5.68
C ARG A 531 -19.22 -15.78 -6.38
N PRO A 532 -18.93 -15.97 -7.69
CA PRO A 532 -18.10 -15.00 -8.42
C PRO A 532 -18.72 -13.61 -8.26
N PRO A 533 -17.90 -12.57 -8.00
CA PRO A 533 -18.39 -11.23 -7.96
C PRO A 533 -19.08 -10.95 -9.29
N ARG A 534 -20.27 -10.36 -9.26
CA ARG A 534 -20.77 -9.67 -10.44
C ARG A 534 -19.65 -8.74 -10.85
N ALA A 535 -19.24 -8.84 -12.11
CA ALA A 535 -18.23 -7.93 -12.61
C ALA A 535 -18.66 -6.53 -12.19
N THR A 536 -17.79 -5.81 -11.46
CA THR A 536 -18.01 -4.42 -11.08
C THR A 536 -17.86 -3.55 -12.32
N THR A 537 -18.65 -3.85 -13.33
CA THR A 537 -18.79 -3.07 -14.54
C THR A 537 -19.93 -2.09 -14.29
N LEU A 538 -19.75 -0.86 -14.76
CA LEU A 538 -20.80 0.15 -14.86
C LEU A 538 -22.06 -0.33 -15.60
N ALA A 539 -22.07 -1.54 -16.10
CA ALA A 539 -23.08 -2.03 -17.02
C ALA A 539 -24.51 -1.91 -16.50
N ASP A 540 -24.70 -1.68 -15.22
CA ASP A 540 -26.03 -1.81 -14.64
C ASP A 540 -26.38 -0.70 -13.63
N GLU A 541 -26.00 0.57 -13.93
CA GLU A 541 -26.66 1.72 -13.24
C GLU A 541 -28.21 1.63 -13.43
N ASP A 542 -28.68 1.06 -14.56
CA ASP A 542 -30.10 0.89 -14.86
C ASP A 542 -30.74 -0.30 -14.14
N THR A 543 -29.98 -1.22 -13.56
CA THR A 543 -30.50 -2.41 -12.86
C THR A 543 -30.44 -2.32 -11.33
N LEU A 544 -29.81 -1.27 -10.77
CA LEU A 544 -29.93 -0.99 -9.35
C LEU A 544 -31.36 -0.50 -9.08
N PRO A 545 -32.09 -1.10 -8.10
CA PRO A 545 -33.41 -0.61 -7.72
C PRO A 545 -33.27 0.86 -7.30
N THR A 546 -33.77 1.76 -8.11
CA THR A 546 -33.64 3.21 -7.97
C THR A 546 -34.43 3.82 -6.79
N GLY A 547 -35.12 3.00 -5.98
CA GLY A 547 -35.91 3.50 -4.90
C GLY A 547 -35.61 2.87 -3.55
N ARG A 548 -34.82 3.45 -2.69
CA ARG A 548 -34.52 3.12 -1.28
C ARG A 548 -33.26 2.32 -0.96
N LEU A 549 -32.58 1.67 -1.89
CA LEU A 549 -31.39 0.86 -1.60
C LEU A 549 -30.07 1.64 -1.73
N GLY A 550 -30.07 2.84 -2.31
CA GLY A 550 -28.89 3.71 -2.45
C GLY A 550 -28.50 4.48 -1.18
N HIS A 551 -29.02 4.12 -0.01
CA HIS A 551 -28.71 4.80 1.24
C HIS A 551 -27.83 3.94 2.15
N ALA A 552 -26.73 4.55 2.66
CA ALA A 552 -25.82 3.96 3.62
C ALA A 552 -25.81 4.76 4.94
N PRO A 553 -26.93 4.76 5.71
CA PRO A 553 -27.07 5.62 6.89
C PRO A 553 -26.10 5.23 8.00
N GLY A 554 -25.75 3.96 8.15
CA GLY A 554 -24.77 3.50 9.13
C GLY A 554 -23.37 4.02 8.80
N THR A 555 -22.97 3.96 7.53
CA THR A 555 -21.71 4.53 7.07
C THR A 555 -21.67 6.04 7.26
N MET A 556 -22.78 6.76 7.01
CA MET A 556 -22.83 8.20 7.26
C MET A 556 -22.54 8.54 8.73
N VAL A 557 -23.11 7.78 9.67
CA VAL A 557 -22.80 7.96 11.10
C VAL A 557 -21.32 7.68 11.40
N LEU A 558 -20.73 6.62 10.82
CA LEU A 558 -19.31 6.33 11.00
C LEU A 558 -18.41 7.43 10.42
N VAL A 559 -18.79 8.05 9.31
CA VAL A 559 -18.07 9.21 8.75
C VAL A 559 -18.17 10.42 9.68
N LEU A 560 -19.33 10.69 10.28
CA LEU A 560 -19.45 11.76 11.27
C LEU A 560 -18.60 11.50 12.52
N VAL A 561 -18.54 10.24 12.99
CA VAL A 561 -17.62 9.84 14.07
C VAL A 561 -16.15 10.06 13.68
N PHE A 562 -15.78 9.70 12.45
CA PHE A 562 -14.44 9.95 11.93
C PHE A 562 -14.13 11.46 11.88
N LEU A 563 -15.02 12.27 11.36
CA LEU A 563 -14.83 13.74 11.29
C LEU A 563 -14.71 14.38 12.68
N LEU A 564 -15.50 13.89 13.65
CA LEU A 564 -15.38 14.33 15.03
C LEU A 564 -14.02 13.93 15.64
N ALA A 565 -13.62 12.67 15.44
CA ALA A 565 -12.30 12.19 15.91
C ALA A 565 -11.16 13.01 15.27
N PHE A 566 -11.26 13.30 13.98
CA PHE A 566 -10.32 14.15 13.27
C PHE A 566 -10.24 15.56 13.88
N ALA A 567 -11.38 16.21 14.11
CA ALA A 567 -11.42 17.55 14.70
C ALA A 567 -10.82 17.55 16.11
N VAL A 568 -11.21 16.61 16.96
CA VAL A 568 -10.69 16.48 18.33
C VAL A 568 -9.16 16.28 18.30
N TYR A 569 -8.67 15.36 17.48
CA TYR A 569 -7.24 15.09 17.39
C TYR A 569 -6.46 16.30 16.84
N TYR A 570 -6.99 16.99 15.84
CA TYR A 570 -6.38 18.17 15.26
C TYR A 570 -6.24 19.31 16.28
N PHE A 571 -7.31 19.63 17.00
CA PHE A 571 -7.28 20.66 18.04
C PHE A 571 -6.47 20.26 19.27
N ALA A 572 -6.46 18.98 19.65
CA ALA A 572 -5.58 18.49 20.71
C ALA A 572 -4.09 18.68 20.35
N ASN A 573 -3.70 18.49 19.10
CA ASN A 573 -2.34 18.78 18.64
C ASN A 573 -2.01 20.26 18.67
N TRP A 574 -2.94 21.13 18.30
CA TRP A 574 -2.78 22.58 18.43
C TRP A 574 -2.61 23.00 19.89
N LYS A 575 -3.39 22.42 20.79
CA LYS A 575 -3.27 22.70 22.23
C LYS A 575 -1.92 22.21 22.77
N LEU A 576 -1.48 21.03 22.41
CA LEU A 576 -0.15 20.52 22.77
C LEU A 576 0.94 21.46 22.26
N LEU A 577 0.85 21.91 21.01
CA LEU A 577 1.78 22.85 20.41
C LEU A 577 1.87 24.17 21.23
N SER A 578 0.74 24.67 21.72
CA SER A 578 0.71 25.91 22.54
C SER A 578 1.46 25.79 23.87
N PHE A 579 1.66 24.57 24.39
CA PHE A 579 2.48 24.36 25.59
C PHE A 579 3.98 24.22 25.28
N VAL A 580 4.30 23.71 24.11
CA VAL A 580 5.69 23.44 23.69
C VAL A 580 6.30 24.65 22.99
N TRP A 581 5.51 25.37 22.19
CA TRP A 581 5.96 26.53 21.44
C TRP A 581 5.85 27.81 22.30
N LYS A 582 6.91 28.11 22.97
CA LYS A 582 7.05 29.40 23.66
C LYS A 582 7.53 30.43 22.62
N ILE A 583 6.60 31.21 22.11
CA ILE A 583 6.93 32.43 21.38
C ILE A 583 7.32 33.43 22.46
N GLY A 584 8.62 33.62 22.64
CA GLY A 584 9.20 34.61 23.54
C GLY A 584 9.23 35.98 22.90
#